data_3d671cc8f419e0e837c93295cc7f130c
#
_entry.id   3d671cc8f419e0e837c93295cc7f130c
#
_cell.length_a   1.000
_cell.length_b   1.000
_cell.length_c   1.000
_cell.angle_alpha   90.00
_cell.angle_beta   90.00
_cell.angle_gamma   90.00
#
_symmetry.space_group_name_H-M   'P 1'
#
loop_
_entity.id
_entity.type
_entity.pdbx_description
1 polymer ?
#
loop_
_entity_poly.entity_id
_entity_poly.type
_entity_poly.pdbx_seq_one_letter_code
_entity_poly.pdbx_strand_id
1 'polypeptide(L)'
;MSEDNLKAISELGGCDFFVPSYQRGYRWGKREVEALLGDIWDYAKEPKAKFYCLQPVMVRKIGERRYSLIDGQQRLTTIFLILKFLGVRGDLEGHFYTLESETRAGSGEFLRSVDNPLTPPSNMDFYHFYRAYEVVKKFFWAHAEEIDKEKFKATLLESCKVLWYEIEDNDEIGAFIRLNIGKIPLLPAENIKALFLAKNGKLRARDLEERARIWYESEVRAREENDFRYMVLNKIESKDIARGEAEGDEGEPKRPSLRDDIMRIEVYLHAISDSAKDLFGYFYEAYRAGELSSVWEELEECINTFEGFAFRGSSTIDREIFHYLGFLILSGERIGRLYEAWKKDAQKSNEKFRDLLFERIKKKMSRVIGEMGSLKYFDSKPELMKILLLFNLEYLITQESSNEYFKFNRFQLEEWSLEHVYAQNSKSIKTAIENEVRVLLQETLKSHKDDKSHDEALSKKIKAFLKDIDFENLSSGIAGLCGEDSQSLVEEIEGKVAHRLQEWFEEVLVHMDTGDKQDSPLAVKIKTAIANKDFDGRLFDEVDRDFREGNFQNIGNLTLLDRSSNSKIGNLIFSKKREKIEELGRGEKLIPVATRKVFNKEFSSQKSNPDIFTRQDREDYQDAIKKLLRKFTKEA
;
A
#
# COMPACT_ATOMS: atom_id res chain seq x y z
N MET A 1 47.36 6.40 -12.48
CA MET A 1 46.79 5.15 -11.93
C MET A 1 47.70 4.05 -12.42
N SER A 2 48.40 3.37 -11.53
CA SER A 2 49.21 2.22 -11.90
C SER A 2 48.29 1.09 -12.43
N GLU A 3 48.68 0.37 -13.48
CA GLU A 3 47.96 -0.78 -14.04
C GLU A 3 47.76 -1.89 -12.99
N ASP A 4 48.47 -1.85 -11.87
CA ASP A 4 48.46 -2.81 -10.77
C ASP A 4 47.11 -2.91 -10.02
N ASN A 5 46.25 -1.91 -10.12
CA ASN A 5 44.94 -1.88 -9.43
C ASN A 5 43.78 -2.40 -10.31
N LEU A 6 44.03 -2.85 -11.52
CA LEU A 6 43.00 -3.40 -12.41
C LEU A 6 43.09 -4.92 -12.40
N LYS A 7 42.02 -5.60 -11.98
CA LYS A 7 41.90 -7.04 -12.07
C LYS A 7 40.83 -7.45 -13.08
N ALA A 8 41.18 -8.37 -13.98
CA ALA A 8 40.19 -9.00 -14.83
C ALA A 8 39.27 -9.91 -13.98
N ILE A 9 38.06 -10.14 -14.45
CA ILE A 9 37.15 -11.06 -13.74
C ILE A 9 37.77 -12.45 -13.62
N SER A 10 38.55 -12.90 -14.62
CA SER A 10 39.29 -14.18 -14.58
C SER A 10 40.24 -14.27 -13.38
N GLU A 11 40.82 -13.18 -12.92
CA GLU A 11 41.76 -13.16 -11.78
C GLU A 11 41.05 -13.32 -10.42
N LEU A 12 39.72 -13.16 -10.38
CA LEU A 12 38.89 -13.37 -9.18
C LEU A 12 38.59 -14.86 -8.95
N GLY A 13 38.93 -15.74 -9.90
CA GLY A 13 38.77 -17.18 -9.76
C GLY A 13 39.50 -17.71 -8.52
N GLY A 14 38.85 -18.54 -7.72
CA GLY A 14 39.39 -19.08 -6.48
C GLY A 14 39.42 -18.13 -5.30
N CYS A 15 38.82 -16.92 -5.38
CA CYS A 15 38.64 -16.02 -4.26
C CYS A 15 37.43 -16.43 -3.43
N ASP A 16 37.54 -16.25 -2.09
CA ASP A 16 36.45 -16.40 -1.13
C ASP A 16 36.08 -15.01 -0.58
N PHE A 17 34.87 -14.53 -0.93
CA PHE A 17 34.39 -13.24 -0.52
C PHE A 17 33.44 -13.37 0.66
N PHE A 18 33.78 -12.67 1.74
CA PHE A 18 33.00 -12.59 2.94
C PHE A 18 32.29 -11.23 3.02
N VAL A 19 30.97 -11.25 3.12
CA VAL A 19 30.15 -10.03 3.24
C VAL A 19 29.84 -9.76 4.70
N PRO A 20 30.44 -8.70 5.30
CA PRO A 20 30.24 -8.38 6.71
C PRO A 20 28.81 -8.03 7.10
N SER A 21 28.52 -8.14 8.38
CA SER A 21 27.18 -7.92 8.97
C SER A 21 26.62 -6.52 8.78
N TYR A 22 27.48 -5.50 8.67
CA TYR A 22 27.05 -4.13 8.45
C TYR A 22 26.54 -3.85 7.03
N GLN A 23 26.80 -4.74 6.08
CA GLN A 23 26.32 -4.57 4.72
C GLN A 23 24.87 -5.03 4.56
N ARG A 24 24.17 -4.33 3.66
CA ARG A 24 22.81 -4.72 3.26
C ARG A 24 22.81 -6.03 2.48
N GLY A 25 21.65 -6.66 2.37
CA GLY A 25 21.45 -7.80 1.49
C GLY A 25 21.53 -7.45 0.00
N TYR A 26 21.49 -8.46 -0.84
CA TYR A 26 21.41 -8.27 -2.28
C TYR A 26 20.05 -7.65 -2.67
N ARG A 27 20.09 -6.62 -3.53
CA ARG A 27 18.89 -5.82 -3.86
C ARG A 27 18.75 -5.42 -5.33
N TRP A 28 19.74 -5.74 -6.16
CA TRP A 28 19.61 -5.42 -7.58
C TRP A 28 18.39 -6.12 -8.18
N GLY A 29 17.57 -5.35 -8.88
CA GLY A 29 16.39 -5.79 -9.59
C GLY A 29 16.65 -6.00 -11.08
N LYS A 30 15.56 -6.11 -11.84
CA LYS A 30 15.60 -6.33 -13.28
C LYS A 30 16.45 -5.27 -14.00
N ARG A 31 16.24 -3.99 -13.67
CA ARG A 31 16.89 -2.85 -14.34
C ARG A 31 18.42 -2.88 -14.20
N GLU A 32 18.91 -3.09 -13.00
CA GLU A 32 20.36 -3.08 -12.71
C GLU A 32 21.05 -4.30 -13.34
N VAL A 33 20.39 -5.47 -13.29
CA VAL A 33 20.92 -6.70 -13.88
C VAL A 33 20.95 -6.61 -15.41
N GLU A 34 19.87 -6.16 -16.04
CA GLU A 34 19.80 -5.96 -17.49
C GLU A 34 20.79 -4.89 -17.98
N ALA A 35 20.96 -3.81 -17.21
CA ALA A 35 21.96 -2.78 -17.53
C ALA A 35 23.38 -3.36 -17.56
N LEU A 36 23.77 -4.12 -16.53
CA LEU A 36 25.10 -4.77 -16.51
C LEU A 36 25.28 -5.75 -17.68
N LEU A 37 24.26 -6.56 -17.97
CA LEU A 37 24.30 -7.50 -19.10
C LEU A 37 24.41 -6.78 -20.44
N GLY A 38 23.62 -5.70 -20.62
CA GLY A 38 23.63 -4.86 -21.81
C GLY A 38 24.98 -4.20 -22.05
N ASP A 39 25.54 -3.59 -21.00
CA ASP A 39 26.85 -2.93 -21.06
C ASP A 39 27.97 -3.90 -21.49
N ILE A 40 27.99 -5.11 -20.91
CA ILE A 40 28.97 -6.14 -21.27
C ILE A 40 28.76 -6.59 -22.73
N TRP A 41 27.51 -6.78 -23.13
CA TRP A 41 27.16 -7.19 -24.49
C TRP A 41 27.50 -6.13 -25.53
N ASP A 42 27.19 -4.85 -25.27
CA ASP A 42 27.52 -3.76 -26.18
C ASP A 42 29.03 -3.61 -26.34
N TYR A 43 29.78 -3.78 -25.25
CA TYR A 43 31.24 -3.82 -25.34
C TYR A 43 31.74 -5.06 -26.13
N ALA A 44 31.09 -6.22 -25.97
CA ALA A 44 31.46 -7.43 -26.73
C ALA A 44 31.19 -7.29 -28.24
N LYS A 45 30.15 -6.55 -28.62
CA LYS A 45 29.85 -6.25 -30.05
C LYS A 45 30.91 -5.35 -30.66
N GLU A 46 31.24 -4.24 -29.98
CA GLU A 46 32.13 -3.20 -30.48
C GLU A 46 33.06 -2.69 -29.37
N PRO A 47 34.24 -3.36 -29.18
CA PRO A 47 35.20 -2.93 -28.18
C PRO A 47 35.78 -1.56 -28.53
N LYS A 48 35.37 -0.52 -27.81
CA LYS A 48 35.85 0.88 -28.00
C LYS A 48 37.13 1.19 -27.21
N ALA A 49 37.53 0.32 -26.32
CA ALA A 49 38.72 0.44 -25.46
C ALA A 49 39.41 -0.92 -25.26
N LYS A 50 40.60 -0.91 -24.66
CA LYS A 50 41.35 -2.15 -24.37
C LYS A 50 40.64 -3.09 -23.40
N PHE A 51 39.78 -2.54 -22.51
CA PHE A 51 39.00 -3.28 -21.53
C PHE A 51 37.74 -2.48 -21.17
N TYR A 52 36.72 -3.18 -20.67
CA TYR A 52 35.53 -2.56 -20.08
C TYR A 52 35.75 -2.44 -18.57
N CYS A 53 35.72 -1.21 -18.04
CA CYS A 53 35.91 -0.96 -16.62
C CYS A 53 34.60 -1.11 -15.86
N LEU A 54 34.47 -2.20 -15.12
CA LEU A 54 33.48 -2.33 -14.08
C LEU A 54 33.85 -1.39 -12.90
N GLN A 55 32.87 -0.93 -12.18
CA GLN A 55 33.12 -0.01 -11.05
C GLN A 55 34.03 -0.65 -9.97
N PRO A 56 34.55 0.13 -8.99
CA PRO A 56 35.46 -0.36 -7.96
C PRO A 56 34.91 -1.53 -7.14
N VAL A 57 35.79 -2.45 -6.78
CA VAL A 57 35.58 -3.45 -5.73
C VAL A 57 36.60 -3.18 -4.64
N MET A 58 36.11 -2.95 -3.43
CA MET A 58 36.98 -2.67 -2.29
C MET A 58 36.89 -3.80 -1.28
N VAL A 59 38.06 -4.26 -0.88
CA VAL A 59 38.22 -5.43 -0.02
C VAL A 59 39.25 -5.20 1.07
N ARG A 60 39.17 -5.98 2.15
CA ARG A 60 40.26 -6.21 3.09
C ARG A 60 40.62 -7.68 3.07
N LYS A 61 41.93 -7.98 2.94
CA LYS A 61 42.42 -9.32 3.00
C LYS A 61 42.29 -9.91 4.40
N ILE A 62 41.65 -11.05 4.54
CA ILE A 62 41.44 -11.76 5.81
C ILE A 62 42.00 -13.18 5.79
N GLY A 63 42.56 -13.61 4.68
CA GLY A 63 43.22 -14.92 4.49
C GLY A 63 43.95 -15.01 3.14
N GLU A 64 44.50 -16.15 2.74
CA GLU A 64 45.31 -16.27 1.54
C GLU A 64 44.47 -16.06 0.32
N ARG A 65 43.43 -16.18 -0.02
CA ARG A 65 42.50 -15.75 -1.10
C ARG A 65 41.11 -15.39 -0.55
N ARG A 66 41.11 -15.05 0.73
CA ARG A 66 39.89 -14.70 1.44
C ARG A 66 39.83 -13.20 1.74
N TYR A 67 38.73 -12.56 1.38
CA TYR A 67 38.56 -11.12 1.42
C TYR A 67 37.25 -10.72 2.08
N SER A 68 37.33 -9.80 3.05
CA SER A 68 36.16 -9.08 3.55
C SER A 68 35.77 -8.04 2.50
N LEU A 69 34.54 -8.09 2.03
CA LEU A 69 34.04 -7.24 0.94
C LEU A 69 33.45 -5.95 1.51
N ILE A 70 34.10 -4.82 1.26
CA ILE A 70 33.69 -3.50 1.78
C ILE A 70 32.76 -2.77 0.79
N ASP A 71 33.04 -2.86 -0.52
CA ASP A 71 32.18 -2.35 -1.60
C ASP A 71 32.23 -3.25 -2.81
N GLY A 72 31.17 -3.27 -3.60
CA GLY A 72 31.04 -4.08 -4.81
C GLY A 72 30.22 -5.36 -4.66
N GLN A 73 29.62 -5.61 -3.50
CA GLN A 73 28.81 -6.80 -3.21
C GLN A 73 27.72 -7.06 -4.26
N GLN A 74 26.90 -6.07 -4.58
CA GLN A 74 25.77 -6.23 -5.52
C GLN A 74 26.28 -6.71 -6.88
N ARG A 75 27.38 -6.11 -7.34
CA ARG A 75 27.99 -6.42 -8.63
C ARG A 75 28.62 -7.81 -8.65
N LEU A 76 29.43 -8.14 -7.65
CA LEU A 76 30.05 -9.46 -7.58
C LEU A 76 28.99 -10.57 -7.45
N THR A 77 27.92 -10.35 -6.70
CA THR A 77 26.80 -11.30 -6.64
C THR A 77 26.16 -11.47 -8.02
N THR A 78 25.90 -10.39 -8.75
CA THR A 78 25.32 -10.49 -10.10
C THR A 78 26.27 -11.18 -11.08
N ILE A 79 27.57 -10.85 -11.05
CA ILE A 79 28.58 -11.53 -11.87
C ILE A 79 28.62 -13.02 -11.53
N PHE A 80 28.56 -13.40 -10.26
CA PHE A 80 28.46 -14.81 -9.84
C PHE A 80 27.27 -15.51 -10.51
N LEU A 81 26.09 -14.88 -10.49
CA LEU A 81 24.87 -15.44 -11.11
C LEU A 81 25.03 -15.58 -12.64
N ILE A 82 25.67 -14.59 -13.29
CA ILE A 82 25.97 -14.66 -14.72
C ILE A 82 26.94 -15.79 -15.03
N LEU A 83 28.05 -15.89 -14.30
CA LEU A 83 29.07 -16.96 -14.49
C LEU A 83 28.46 -18.34 -14.25
N LYS A 84 27.59 -18.48 -13.24
CA LYS A 84 26.86 -19.72 -12.99
C LYS A 84 25.94 -20.08 -14.17
N PHE A 85 25.18 -19.11 -14.70
CA PHE A 85 24.34 -19.35 -15.88
C PHE A 85 25.14 -19.74 -17.11
N LEU A 86 26.32 -19.15 -17.32
CA LEU A 86 27.23 -19.45 -18.41
C LEU A 86 28.03 -20.75 -18.20
N GLY A 87 27.81 -21.47 -17.11
CA GLY A 87 28.45 -22.74 -16.80
C GLY A 87 29.95 -22.61 -16.49
N VAL A 88 30.42 -21.43 -16.05
CA VAL A 88 31.83 -21.24 -15.67
C VAL A 88 32.07 -21.93 -14.33
N ARG A 89 33.05 -22.86 -14.34
CA ARG A 89 33.45 -23.63 -13.17
C ARG A 89 34.85 -23.21 -12.71
N GLY A 90 35.14 -23.39 -11.45
CA GLY A 90 36.43 -23.14 -10.84
C GLY A 90 36.78 -24.19 -9.78
N ASP A 91 37.86 -23.98 -9.06
CA ASP A 91 38.43 -24.96 -8.12
C ASP A 91 37.71 -25.00 -6.75
N LEU A 92 36.81 -24.03 -6.47
CA LEU A 92 36.05 -23.97 -5.22
C LEU A 92 34.75 -24.78 -5.35
N GLU A 93 34.80 -26.06 -5.11
CA GLU A 93 33.63 -26.97 -5.22
C GLU A 93 32.86 -26.83 -6.54
N GLY A 94 33.59 -26.53 -7.63
CA GLY A 94 32.99 -26.30 -8.95
C GLY A 94 32.50 -24.87 -9.20
N HIS A 95 32.72 -23.92 -8.27
CA HIS A 95 32.38 -22.52 -8.43
C HIS A 95 33.59 -21.65 -8.73
N PHE A 96 33.38 -20.58 -9.49
CA PHE A 96 34.45 -19.71 -9.92
C PHE A 96 35.06 -18.90 -8.77
N TYR A 97 34.23 -18.36 -7.90
CA TYR A 97 34.55 -17.79 -6.59
C TYR A 97 33.36 -18.02 -5.64
N THR A 98 33.53 -17.75 -4.34
CA THR A 98 32.45 -17.90 -3.36
C THR A 98 32.04 -16.56 -2.77
N LEU A 99 30.80 -16.49 -2.31
CA LEU A 99 30.21 -15.35 -1.62
C LEU A 99 29.43 -15.85 -0.41
N GLU A 100 29.87 -15.46 0.79
CA GLU A 100 29.20 -15.81 2.03
C GLU A 100 28.89 -14.56 2.85
N SER A 101 27.73 -14.54 3.50
CA SER A 101 27.31 -13.42 4.35
C SER A 101 27.35 -13.82 5.82
N GLU A 102 27.90 -12.92 6.65
CA GLU A 102 28.02 -13.11 8.10
C GLU A 102 26.67 -13.31 8.79
N THR A 103 25.65 -12.55 8.38
CA THR A 103 24.34 -12.53 9.04
C THR A 103 23.26 -13.32 8.33
N ARG A 104 23.54 -13.83 7.13
CA ARG A 104 22.56 -14.53 6.29
C ARG A 104 22.99 -15.97 6.08
N ALA A 105 22.74 -16.79 7.10
CA ALA A 105 23.07 -18.20 7.06
C ALA A 105 22.51 -18.87 5.81
N GLY A 106 23.34 -19.69 5.14
CA GLY A 106 22.95 -20.41 3.94
C GLY A 106 22.96 -19.59 2.64
N SER A 107 23.35 -18.30 2.67
CA SER A 107 23.36 -17.45 1.46
C SER A 107 24.30 -17.99 0.38
N GLY A 108 25.49 -18.45 0.76
CA GLY A 108 26.45 -19.08 -0.16
C GLY A 108 25.91 -20.40 -0.72
N GLU A 109 25.27 -21.21 0.10
CA GLU A 109 24.65 -22.48 -0.34
C GLU A 109 23.49 -22.22 -1.31
N PHE A 110 22.63 -21.25 -0.99
CA PHE A 110 21.54 -20.87 -1.88
C PHE A 110 22.05 -20.34 -3.22
N LEU A 111 23.06 -19.46 -3.23
CA LEU A 111 23.69 -18.99 -4.47
C LEU A 111 24.26 -20.13 -5.30
N ARG A 112 24.88 -21.13 -4.66
CA ARG A 112 25.38 -22.33 -5.33
C ARG A 112 24.27 -23.18 -5.97
N SER A 113 23.08 -23.16 -5.40
CA SER A 113 21.93 -23.98 -5.86
C SER A 113 20.78 -23.16 -6.49
N VAL A 114 21.01 -21.89 -6.81
CA VAL A 114 19.97 -20.95 -7.30
C VAL A 114 19.30 -21.39 -8.62
N ASP A 115 19.96 -22.23 -9.39
CA ASP A 115 19.46 -22.83 -10.63
C ASP A 115 18.55 -24.05 -10.40
N ASN A 116 18.45 -24.55 -9.16
CA ASN A 116 17.57 -25.65 -8.82
C ASN A 116 16.13 -25.15 -8.59
N PRO A 117 15.16 -25.48 -9.47
CA PRO A 117 13.78 -25.02 -9.35
C PRO A 117 13.04 -25.62 -8.15
N LEU A 118 13.59 -26.63 -7.50
CA LEU A 118 13.00 -27.29 -6.32
C LEU A 118 13.36 -26.61 -4.99
N THR A 119 14.22 -25.60 -5.02
CA THR A 119 14.63 -24.84 -3.83
C THR A 119 13.90 -23.48 -3.85
N PRO A 120 12.71 -23.37 -3.23
CA PRO A 120 12.02 -22.09 -3.17
C PRO A 120 12.79 -21.11 -2.28
N PRO A 121 12.78 -19.81 -2.61
CA PRO A 121 13.38 -18.79 -1.76
C PRO A 121 12.68 -18.76 -0.39
N SER A 122 13.43 -19.09 0.66
CA SER A 122 12.92 -19.14 2.03
C SER A 122 12.94 -17.78 2.74
N ASN A 123 13.63 -16.80 2.17
CA ASN A 123 13.69 -15.44 2.69
C ASN A 123 13.87 -14.42 1.56
N MET A 124 13.81 -13.12 1.90
CA MET A 124 13.86 -12.03 0.94
C MET A 124 15.18 -11.96 0.15
N ASP A 125 16.33 -12.23 0.78
CA ASP A 125 17.62 -12.18 0.09
C ASP A 125 17.70 -13.30 -0.96
N PHE A 126 17.24 -14.51 -0.62
CA PHE A 126 17.16 -15.64 -1.54
C PHE A 126 16.16 -15.38 -2.68
N TYR A 127 15.06 -14.69 -2.38
CA TYR A 127 14.14 -14.23 -3.41
C TYR A 127 14.83 -13.29 -4.41
N HIS A 128 15.63 -12.32 -3.94
CA HIS A 128 16.33 -11.40 -4.83
C HIS A 128 17.42 -12.11 -5.66
N PHE A 129 18.17 -13.07 -5.08
CA PHE A 129 19.11 -13.89 -5.84
C PHE A 129 18.41 -14.67 -6.95
N TYR A 130 17.31 -15.33 -6.61
CA TYR A 130 16.50 -16.08 -7.57
C TYR A 130 15.95 -15.18 -8.68
N ARG A 131 15.39 -14.03 -8.33
CA ARG A 131 14.87 -13.07 -9.31
C ARG A 131 15.95 -12.55 -10.24
N ALA A 132 17.12 -12.20 -9.72
CA ALA A 132 18.24 -11.76 -10.53
C ALA A 132 18.70 -12.86 -11.49
N TYR A 133 18.77 -14.12 -11.03
CA TYR A 133 19.11 -15.27 -11.87
C TYR A 133 18.06 -15.48 -12.98
N GLU A 134 16.78 -15.36 -12.69
CA GLU A 134 15.71 -15.40 -13.69
C GLU A 134 15.81 -14.27 -14.73
N VAL A 135 16.24 -13.08 -14.31
CA VAL A 135 16.51 -11.98 -15.25
C VAL A 135 17.66 -12.32 -16.19
N VAL A 136 18.76 -12.88 -15.65
CA VAL A 136 19.89 -13.35 -16.47
C VAL A 136 19.40 -14.37 -17.51
N LYS A 137 18.66 -15.39 -17.10
CA LYS A 137 18.09 -16.40 -18.02
C LYS A 137 17.23 -15.77 -19.12
N LYS A 138 16.31 -14.90 -18.73
CA LYS A 138 15.41 -14.22 -19.68
C LYS A 138 16.15 -13.34 -20.67
N PHE A 139 17.18 -12.63 -20.22
CA PHE A 139 18.01 -11.80 -21.09
C PHE A 139 18.67 -12.63 -22.18
N PHE A 140 19.35 -13.71 -21.82
CA PHE A 140 20.00 -14.58 -22.81
C PHE A 140 19.01 -15.35 -23.68
N TRP A 141 17.81 -15.60 -23.20
CA TRP A 141 16.75 -16.23 -23.98
C TRP A 141 16.13 -15.26 -24.99
N ALA A 142 15.83 -14.05 -24.56
CA ALA A 142 15.27 -13.01 -25.42
C ALA A 142 16.23 -12.63 -26.57
N HIS A 143 17.54 -12.76 -26.37
CA HIS A 143 18.56 -12.42 -27.36
C HIS A 143 19.33 -13.66 -27.86
N ALA A 144 18.69 -14.82 -27.87
CA ALA A 144 19.37 -16.10 -28.18
C ALA A 144 19.95 -16.15 -29.60
N GLU A 145 19.39 -15.44 -30.54
CA GLU A 145 19.87 -15.36 -31.93
C GLU A 145 20.97 -14.30 -32.10
N GLU A 146 21.07 -13.34 -31.17
CA GLU A 146 22.00 -12.21 -31.29
C GLU A 146 23.27 -12.41 -30.43
N ILE A 147 23.13 -13.05 -29.25
CA ILE A 147 24.20 -13.19 -28.27
C ILE A 147 24.93 -14.53 -28.45
N ASP A 148 26.16 -14.46 -28.88
CA ASP A 148 27.12 -15.57 -28.76
C ASP A 148 27.57 -15.68 -27.29
N LYS A 149 27.11 -16.74 -26.61
CA LYS A 149 27.40 -16.99 -25.19
C LYS A 149 28.89 -17.18 -24.91
N GLU A 150 29.64 -17.83 -25.82
CA GLU A 150 31.08 -18.04 -25.63
C GLU A 150 31.84 -16.71 -25.80
N LYS A 151 31.46 -15.91 -26.78
CA LYS A 151 32.01 -14.56 -26.94
C LYS A 151 31.71 -13.68 -25.75
N PHE A 152 30.46 -13.70 -25.24
CA PHE A 152 30.06 -12.95 -24.04
C PHE A 152 30.87 -13.38 -22.82
N LYS A 153 31.02 -14.69 -22.62
CA LYS A 153 31.78 -15.29 -21.53
C LYS A 153 33.26 -14.88 -21.57
N ALA A 154 33.91 -15.01 -22.74
CA ALA A 154 35.29 -14.57 -22.93
C ALA A 154 35.45 -13.07 -22.65
N THR A 155 34.53 -12.24 -23.15
CA THR A 155 34.51 -10.80 -22.87
C THR A 155 34.39 -10.51 -21.38
N LEU A 156 33.46 -11.18 -20.68
CA LEU A 156 33.28 -10.99 -19.23
C LEU A 156 34.53 -11.37 -18.45
N LEU A 157 35.13 -12.49 -18.77
CA LEU A 157 36.28 -13.03 -18.02
C LEU A 157 37.58 -12.27 -18.28
N GLU A 158 37.86 -11.93 -19.53
CA GLU A 158 39.17 -11.43 -19.94
C GLU A 158 39.21 -9.93 -20.16
N SER A 159 38.12 -9.35 -20.70
CA SER A 159 38.08 -7.95 -21.08
C SER A 159 37.39 -7.06 -20.07
N CYS A 160 36.50 -7.60 -19.24
CA CYS A 160 35.90 -6.83 -18.15
C CYS A 160 36.81 -6.82 -16.93
N LYS A 161 37.14 -5.62 -16.44
CA LYS A 161 38.02 -5.42 -15.29
C LYS A 161 37.37 -4.62 -14.19
N VAL A 162 37.70 -4.94 -12.94
CA VAL A 162 37.33 -4.18 -11.75
C VAL A 162 38.51 -3.31 -11.29
N LEU A 163 38.21 -2.16 -10.75
CA LEU A 163 39.18 -1.39 -9.97
C LEU A 163 39.29 -2.02 -8.59
N TRP A 164 40.41 -2.71 -8.33
CA TRP A 164 40.63 -3.45 -7.10
C TRP A 164 41.32 -2.57 -6.07
N TYR A 165 40.65 -2.34 -4.95
CA TYR A 165 41.21 -1.62 -3.81
C TYR A 165 41.29 -2.54 -2.60
N GLU A 166 42.50 -2.85 -2.17
CA GLU A 166 42.75 -3.58 -0.93
C GLU A 166 43.14 -2.55 0.14
N ILE A 167 42.37 -2.49 1.23
CA ILE A 167 42.67 -1.61 2.35
C ILE A 167 43.52 -2.34 3.39
N GLU A 168 44.55 -1.67 3.87
CA GLU A 168 45.42 -2.14 4.94
C GLU A 168 44.92 -1.75 6.33
N ASP A 169 44.01 -0.75 6.39
CA ASP A 169 43.48 -0.20 7.62
C ASP A 169 42.47 -1.15 8.30
N ASN A 170 42.57 -1.24 9.63
CA ASN A 170 41.62 -2.02 10.44
C ASN A 170 40.25 -1.32 10.57
N ASP A 171 40.08 -0.08 10.09
CA ASP A 171 38.84 0.68 10.09
C ASP A 171 38.01 0.39 8.81
N GLU A 172 37.54 -0.85 8.65
CA GLU A 172 36.65 -1.25 7.54
C GLU A 172 35.40 -0.37 7.48
N ILE A 173 34.86 0.00 8.62
CA ILE A 173 33.59 0.73 8.74
C ILE A 173 33.78 2.19 8.38
N GLY A 174 34.86 2.81 8.84
CA GLY A 174 35.20 4.16 8.40
C GLY A 174 35.47 4.22 6.90
N ALA A 175 36.13 3.21 6.34
CA ALA A 175 36.29 3.08 4.89
C ALA A 175 34.96 2.93 4.16
N PHE A 176 34.06 2.06 4.65
CA PHE A 176 32.73 1.87 4.13
C PHE A 176 31.90 3.18 4.15
N ILE A 177 31.91 3.90 5.26
CA ILE A 177 31.22 5.19 5.39
C ILE A 177 31.80 6.22 4.44
N ARG A 178 33.15 6.39 4.41
CA ARG A 178 33.82 7.38 3.54
C ARG A 178 33.56 7.12 2.05
N LEU A 179 33.44 5.86 1.65
CA LEU A 179 33.15 5.50 0.25
C LEU A 179 31.72 5.80 -0.17
N ASN A 180 30.79 5.69 0.75
CA ASN A 180 29.38 5.91 0.47
C ASN A 180 28.98 7.40 0.60
N ILE A 181 29.81 8.23 1.23
CA ILE A 181 29.64 9.68 1.20
C ILE A 181 29.95 10.17 -0.23
N GLY A 182 28.90 10.42 -1.03
CA GLY A 182 28.99 10.96 -2.41
C GLY A 182 28.72 9.98 -3.55
N LYS A 183 28.43 8.70 -3.26
CA LYS A 183 27.77 7.77 -4.22
C LYS A 183 26.25 7.79 -4.03
N ILE A 184 25.50 6.86 -4.67
CA ILE A 184 24.08 6.68 -4.36
C ILE A 184 24.00 6.58 -2.83
N PRO A 185 23.38 7.55 -2.13
CA PRO A 185 23.51 7.64 -0.69
C PRO A 185 22.93 6.37 -0.07
N LEU A 186 23.72 5.69 0.75
CA LEU A 186 23.17 4.73 1.69
C LEU A 186 22.08 5.45 2.48
N LEU A 187 21.00 4.76 2.75
CA LEU A 187 19.98 5.29 3.63
C LEU A 187 20.56 5.52 5.03
N PRO A 188 20.05 6.49 5.77
CA PRO A 188 20.55 6.78 7.12
C PRO A 188 20.64 5.52 7.98
N ALA A 189 19.64 4.63 7.93
CA ALA A 189 19.64 3.37 8.67
C ALA A 189 20.83 2.46 8.35
N GLU A 190 21.28 2.39 7.09
CA GLU A 190 22.43 1.57 6.70
C GLU A 190 23.74 2.09 7.28
N ASN A 191 23.91 3.41 7.30
CA ASN A 191 25.07 4.05 7.91
C ASN A 191 25.05 3.92 9.45
N ILE A 192 23.87 4.07 10.07
CA ILE A 192 23.69 3.92 11.52
C ILE A 192 23.96 2.47 11.95
N LYS A 193 23.51 1.49 11.16
CA LYS A 193 23.86 0.09 11.38
C LYS A 193 25.37 -0.12 11.47
N ALA A 194 26.12 0.47 10.54
CA ALA A 194 27.57 0.37 10.52
C ALA A 194 28.19 0.96 11.80
N LEU A 195 27.66 2.09 12.33
CA LEU A 195 28.12 2.65 13.60
C LEU A 195 27.91 1.68 14.77
N PHE A 196 26.74 1.09 14.92
CA PHE A 196 26.43 0.15 16.01
C PHE A 196 27.24 -1.15 15.95
N LEU A 197 27.67 -1.56 14.76
CA LEU A 197 28.44 -2.77 14.54
C LEU A 197 29.95 -2.52 14.38
N ALA A 198 30.40 -1.28 14.68
CA ALA A 198 31.80 -0.90 14.63
C ALA A 198 32.64 -1.67 15.64
N LYS A 199 33.73 -2.31 15.18
CA LYS A 199 34.74 -2.96 16.03
C LYS A 199 35.66 -1.92 16.67
N ASN A 200 35.20 -1.27 17.71
CA ASN A 200 35.95 -0.20 18.41
C ASN A 200 36.77 -0.71 19.62
N GLY A 201 36.94 -2.02 19.78
CA GLY A 201 37.68 -2.63 20.87
C GLY A 201 36.97 -2.61 22.24
N LYS A 202 35.83 -1.93 22.37
CA LYS A 202 35.05 -1.85 23.62
C LYS A 202 34.03 -2.98 23.76
N LEU A 203 33.59 -3.56 22.66
CA LEU A 203 32.59 -4.64 22.62
C LEU A 203 33.25 -5.97 22.27
N ARG A 204 32.82 -7.04 22.91
CA ARG A 204 33.24 -8.40 22.59
C ARG A 204 32.60 -8.83 21.26
N ALA A 205 33.22 -9.75 20.56
CA ALA A 205 32.69 -10.30 19.32
C ALA A 205 31.24 -10.82 19.46
N ARG A 206 30.95 -11.50 20.57
CA ARG A 206 29.61 -12.01 20.89
C ARG A 206 28.56 -10.90 21.03
N ASP A 207 28.92 -9.76 21.60
CA ASP A 207 27.98 -8.63 21.77
C ASP A 207 27.67 -7.99 20.42
N LEU A 208 28.65 -7.95 19.50
CA LEU A 208 28.45 -7.48 18.12
C LEU A 208 27.57 -8.43 17.30
N GLU A 209 27.78 -9.74 17.44
CA GLU A 209 26.93 -10.77 16.80
C GLU A 209 25.48 -10.65 17.30
N GLU A 210 25.27 -10.45 18.59
CA GLU A 210 23.95 -10.28 19.18
C GLU A 210 23.27 -9.01 18.66
N ARG A 211 23.98 -7.87 18.61
CA ARG A 211 23.47 -6.63 18.01
C ARG A 211 23.10 -6.81 16.52
N ALA A 212 23.96 -7.48 15.76
CA ALA A 212 23.71 -7.77 14.35
C ALA A 212 22.46 -8.65 14.17
N ARG A 213 22.26 -9.64 15.05
CA ARG A 213 21.09 -10.51 15.06
C ARG A 213 19.82 -9.75 15.40
N ILE A 214 19.82 -8.95 16.47
CA ILE A 214 18.67 -8.13 16.89
C ILE A 214 18.28 -7.17 15.77
N TRP A 215 19.26 -6.47 15.19
CA TRP A 215 19.01 -5.55 14.06
C TRP A 215 18.37 -6.29 12.88
N TYR A 216 18.95 -7.39 12.46
CA TYR A 216 18.46 -8.18 11.33
C TYR A 216 17.03 -8.69 11.57
N GLU A 217 16.77 -9.27 12.75
CA GLU A 217 15.43 -9.75 13.10
C GLU A 217 14.42 -8.62 13.12
N SER A 218 14.79 -7.43 13.60
CA SER A 218 13.92 -6.25 13.60
C SER A 218 13.67 -5.70 12.19
N GLU A 219 14.70 -5.70 11.32
CA GLU A 219 14.52 -5.40 9.89
C GLU A 219 13.53 -6.37 9.23
N VAL A 220 13.66 -7.67 9.51
CA VAL A 220 12.78 -8.70 8.96
C VAL A 220 11.36 -8.51 9.48
N ARG A 221 11.17 -8.37 10.77
CA ARG A 221 9.84 -8.18 11.37
C ARG A 221 9.18 -6.88 10.87
N ALA A 222 9.90 -5.78 10.85
CA ALA A 222 9.38 -4.51 10.32
C ALA A 222 9.02 -4.60 8.83
N ARG A 223 9.62 -5.52 8.08
CA ARG A 223 9.37 -5.75 6.66
C ARG A 223 8.23 -6.73 6.40
N GLU A 224 8.20 -7.85 7.11
CA GLU A 224 7.22 -8.93 6.91
C GLU A 224 5.90 -8.61 7.59
N GLU A 225 5.95 -7.96 8.76
CA GLU A 225 4.77 -7.56 9.52
C GLU A 225 4.30 -6.16 9.09
N ASN A 226 3.63 -6.14 7.96
CA ASN A 226 3.16 -4.91 7.33
C ASN A 226 2.32 -4.01 8.24
N ASP A 227 1.61 -4.58 9.23
CA ASP A 227 0.70 -3.83 10.09
C ASP A 227 1.43 -2.90 11.05
N PHE A 228 2.61 -3.29 11.52
CA PHE A 228 3.43 -2.45 12.40
C PHE A 228 4.07 -1.27 11.66
N ARG A 229 4.56 -1.50 10.46
CA ARG A 229 5.23 -0.49 9.64
C ARG A 229 4.39 0.77 9.47
N TYR A 230 3.13 0.61 9.05
CA TYR A 230 2.28 1.75 8.71
C TYR A 230 1.70 2.47 9.94
N MET A 231 1.69 1.82 11.08
CA MET A 231 1.40 2.46 12.33
C MET A 231 2.39 3.58 12.65
N VAL A 232 3.64 3.45 12.17
CA VAL A 232 4.77 4.29 12.55
C VAL A 232 5.28 5.23 11.46
N LEU A 233 4.92 5.03 10.17
CA LEU A 233 5.26 5.94 9.09
C LEU A 233 4.34 7.16 9.07
N ASN A 234 4.95 8.34 9.14
CA ASN A 234 4.21 9.60 9.12
C ASN A 234 3.65 9.88 7.72
N LYS A 235 2.45 10.47 7.63
CA LYS A 235 1.74 10.76 6.37
C LYS A 235 2.51 11.65 5.36
N ILE A 236 3.56 12.33 5.83
CA ILE A 236 4.43 13.21 5.02
C ILE A 236 5.35 12.36 4.12
N GLU A 237 5.84 11.22 4.59
CA GLU A 237 6.75 10.35 3.84
C GLU A 237 6.01 9.55 2.74
N SER A 238 4.76 9.21 2.98
CA SER A 238 3.94 8.49 1.98
C SER A 238 3.63 9.32 0.72
N LYS A 239 3.65 10.65 0.79
CA LYS A 239 3.44 11.52 -0.39
C LYS A 239 4.69 11.67 -1.24
N ASP A 240 5.87 11.65 -0.65
CA ASP A 240 7.13 11.73 -1.37
C ASP A 240 7.48 10.39 -2.03
N ILE A 241 7.09 9.28 -1.41
CA ILE A 241 7.20 7.93 -1.95
C ILE A 241 6.31 7.76 -3.20
N ALA A 242 5.07 8.28 -3.16
CA ALA A 242 4.14 8.20 -4.29
C ALA A 242 4.53 9.07 -5.50
N ARG A 243 5.37 10.10 -5.32
CA ARG A 243 5.82 10.97 -6.42
C ARG A 243 6.99 10.42 -7.23
N GLY A 244 7.75 9.46 -6.70
CA GLY A 244 8.91 8.85 -7.36
C GLY A 244 8.58 7.73 -8.35
N GLU A 245 7.33 7.23 -8.40
CA GLU A 245 6.99 6.00 -9.12
C GLU A 245 5.84 6.15 -10.13
N ALA A 246 5.78 7.27 -10.85
CA ALA A 246 4.72 7.53 -11.83
C ALA A 246 4.89 6.79 -13.19
N GLU A 247 5.88 5.93 -13.35
CA GLU A 247 6.12 5.17 -14.58
C GLU A 247 6.22 3.66 -14.28
N GLY A 248 5.09 3.00 -14.11
CA GLY A 248 4.99 1.54 -14.02
C GLY A 248 3.79 1.03 -14.80
N ASP A 249 4.02 0.00 -15.59
CA ASP A 249 3.12 -0.69 -16.48
C ASP A 249 1.75 -1.02 -15.83
N GLU A 250 0.66 -0.77 -16.55
CA GLU A 250 -0.71 -0.95 -16.07
C GLU A 250 -0.99 -2.45 -15.82
N GLY A 251 -1.10 -2.84 -14.56
CA GLY A 251 -1.67 -4.14 -14.20
C GLY A 251 -1.07 -4.91 -13.03
N GLU A 252 0.11 -4.57 -12.51
CA GLU A 252 0.64 -5.23 -11.30
C GLU A 252 0.48 -4.33 -10.05
N PRO A 253 0.20 -4.91 -8.85
CA PRO A 253 0.16 -4.14 -7.62
C PRO A 253 1.55 -3.51 -7.39
N LYS A 254 1.59 -2.19 -7.21
CA LYS A 254 2.83 -1.44 -6.93
C LYS A 254 3.55 -2.08 -5.74
N ARG A 255 4.71 -2.65 -6.00
CA ARG A 255 5.55 -3.23 -4.95
C ARG A 255 6.27 -2.10 -4.21
N PRO A 256 6.53 -2.27 -2.89
CA PRO A 256 7.33 -1.31 -2.15
C PRO A 256 8.68 -1.11 -2.83
N SER A 257 9.13 0.13 -2.95
CA SER A 257 10.45 0.42 -3.50
C SER A 257 11.55 -0.11 -2.57
N LEU A 258 12.75 -0.30 -3.10
CA LEU A 258 13.92 -0.68 -2.29
C LEU A 258 14.13 0.27 -1.09
N ARG A 259 13.88 1.56 -1.31
CA ARG A 259 13.94 2.61 -0.29
C ARG A 259 12.95 2.37 0.84
N ASP A 260 11.73 1.94 0.51
CA ASP A 260 10.69 1.61 1.50
C ASP A 260 11.08 0.45 2.40
N ASP A 261 11.74 -0.58 1.85
CA ASP A 261 12.15 -1.75 2.60
C ASP A 261 13.24 -1.45 3.64
N ILE A 262 14.15 -0.53 3.34
CA ILE A 262 15.25 -0.16 4.22
C ILE A 262 14.80 0.87 5.27
N MET A 263 13.94 1.79 4.90
CA MET A 263 13.39 2.82 5.80
C MET A 263 12.52 2.25 6.93
N ARG A 264 12.12 1.00 6.89
CA ARG A 264 11.22 0.41 7.89
C ARG A 264 11.81 0.41 9.30
N ILE A 265 13.10 0.14 9.45
CA ILE A 265 13.77 0.18 10.75
C ILE A 265 13.98 1.62 11.25
N GLU A 266 13.97 2.62 10.36
CA GLU A 266 14.11 4.03 10.72
C GLU A 266 13.01 4.52 11.66
N VAL A 267 11.91 3.83 11.71
CA VAL A 267 10.84 4.06 12.68
C VAL A 267 11.35 4.06 14.12
N TYR A 268 12.10 3.03 14.49
CA TYR A 268 12.68 2.95 15.83
C TYR A 268 13.76 4.01 16.04
N LEU A 269 14.57 4.26 14.99
CA LEU A 269 15.62 5.28 15.04
C LEU A 269 15.02 6.68 15.22
N HIS A 270 13.93 6.99 14.52
CA HIS A 270 13.20 8.23 14.72
C HIS A 270 12.52 8.32 16.09
N ALA A 271 12.07 7.20 16.64
CA ALA A 271 11.46 7.18 17.96
C ALA A 271 12.45 7.61 19.06
N ILE A 272 13.68 7.11 19.01
CA ILE A 272 14.71 7.41 20.03
C ILE A 272 15.46 8.73 19.78
N SER A 273 15.43 9.26 18.55
CA SER A 273 16.06 10.54 18.18
C SER A 273 15.10 11.74 18.20
N ASP A 274 13.89 11.60 18.75
CA ASP A 274 12.80 12.60 18.70
C ASP A 274 12.58 13.14 17.26
N SER A 275 12.62 12.26 16.28
CA SER A 275 12.48 12.60 14.86
C SER A 275 13.49 13.65 14.37
N ALA A 276 14.75 13.46 14.71
CA ALA A 276 15.85 14.33 14.27
C ALA A 276 15.79 14.54 12.75
N LYS A 277 15.99 15.79 12.30
CA LYS A 277 16.01 16.14 10.88
C LYS A 277 17.19 15.49 10.15
N ASP A 278 18.33 15.43 10.80
CA ASP A 278 19.51 14.69 10.37
C ASP A 278 19.65 13.45 11.25
N LEU A 279 19.01 12.37 10.81
CA LEU A 279 18.98 11.11 11.55
C LEU A 279 20.38 10.53 11.72
N PHE A 280 21.19 10.48 10.65
CA PHE A 280 22.55 9.96 10.73
C PHE A 280 23.44 10.83 11.62
N GLY A 281 23.36 12.15 11.49
CA GLY A 281 24.13 13.09 12.31
C GLY A 281 23.92 12.88 13.81
N TYR A 282 22.68 12.65 14.25
CA TYR A 282 22.36 12.33 15.64
C TYR A 282 23.16 11.12 16.18
N PHE A 283 23.13 10.01 15.46
CA PHE A 283 23.85 8.78 15.86
C PHE A 283 25.38 8.91 15.69
N TYR A 284 25.82 9.67 14.71
CA TYR A 284 27.26 9.93 14.51
C TYR A 284 27.85 10.76 15.64
N GLU A 285 27.15 11.76 16.16
CA GLU A 285 27.57 12.51 17.34
C GLU A 285 27.63 11.61 18.59
N ALA A 286 26.64 10.73 18.80
CA ALA A 286 26.68 9.74 19.88
C ALA A 286 27.88 8.77 19.73
N TYR A 287 28.23 8.39 18.49
CA TYR A 287 29.44 7.61 18.21
C TYR A 287 30.70 8.35 18.62
N ARG A 288 30.81 9.63 18.25
CA ARG A 288 31.96 10.47 18.60
C ARG A 288 32.10 10.72 20.10
N ALA A 289 30.97 10.86 20.79
CA ALA A 289 30.92 11.00 22.24
C ALA A 289 31.21 9.68 22.99
N GLY A 290 31.26 8.55 22.31
CA GLY A 290 31.46 7.25 22.93
C GLY A 290 30.21 6.68 23.64
N GLU A 291 29.02 7.22 23.33
CA GLU A 291 27.73 6.92 23.98
C GLU A 291 26.89 5.86 23.23
N LEU A 292 27.44 5.27 22.15
CA LEU A 292 26.68 4.30 21.33
C LEU A 292 26.14 3.09 22.10
N SER A 293 26.75 2.70 23.21
CA SER A 293 26.24 1.55 23.96
C SER A 293 24.93 1.88 24.68
N SER A 294 24.82 3.06 25.29
CA SER A 294 23.58 3.51 25.92
C SER A 294 22.48 3.79 24.88
N VAL A 295 22.85 4.34 23.73
CA VAL A 295 21.90 4.55 22.62
C VAL A 295 21.43 3.20 22.03
N TRP A 296 22.28 2.18 22.00
CA TRP A 296 21.89 0.84 21.62
C TRP A 296 20.88 0.22 22.60
N GLU A 297 21.15 0.33 23.89
CA GLU A 297 20.22 -0.15 24.94
C GLU A 297 18.84 0.52 24.81
N GLU A 298 18.84 1.82 24.52
CA GLU A 298 17.60 2.55 24.27
C GLU A 298 16.89 2.10 22.99
N LEU A 299 17.63 1.83 21.92
CA LEU A 299 17.09 1.29 20.68
C LEU A 299 16.46 -0.10 20.90
N GLU A 300 17.16 -0.97 21.59
CA GLU A 300 16.68 -2.32 21.93
C GLU A 300 15.42 -2.27 22.81
N GLU A 301 15.38 -1.38 23.80
CA GLU A 301 14.20 -1.14 24.61
C GLU A 301 13.02 -0.64 23.76
N CYS A 302 13.26 0.30 22.86
CA CYS A 302 12.27 0.84 21.94
C CYS A 302 11.68 -0.26 21.03
N ILE A 303 12.55 -1.06 20.42
CA ILE A 303 12.17 -2.21 19.57
C ILE A 303 11.30 -3.18 20.35
N ASN A 304 11.77 -3.64 21.52
CA ASN A 304 11.05 -4.61 22.34
C ASN A 304 9.69 -4.07 22.80
N THR A 305 9.59 -2.79 23.11
CA THR A 305 8.34 -2.13 23.53
C THR A 305 7.31 -2.12 22.40
N PHE A 306 7.68 -1.60 21.23
CA PHE A 306 6.73 -1.50 20.12
C PHE A 306 6.38 -2.85 19.52
N GLU A 307 7.34 -3.76 19.40
CA GLU A 307 7.06 -5.14 18.97
C GLU A 307 6.22 -5.89 20.01
N GLY A 308 6.39 -5.57 21.29
CA GLY A 308 5.54 -6.11 22.37
C GLY A 308 4.07 -5.76 22.15
N PHE A 309 3.76 -4.52 21.79
CA PHE A 309 2.39 -4.10 21.50
C PHE A 309 1.83 -4.71 20.21
N ALA A 310 2.66 -4.89 19.18
CA ALA A 310 2.22 -5.32 17.85
C ALA A 310 2.17 -6.86 17.71
N PHE A 311 3.14 -7.59 18.25
CA PHE A 311 3.35 -9.01 17.92
C PHE A 311 3.33 -9.96 19.12
N ARG A 312 3.66 -9.48 20.31
CA ARG A 312 3.76 -10.31 21.51
C ARG A 312 2.61 -10.08 22.48
N GLY A 313 1.89 -8.98 22.31
CA GLY A 313 0.80 -8.61 23.20
C GLY A 313 -0.42 -9.47 22.93
N SER A 314 -0.68 -10.44 23.81
CA SER A 314 -1.96 -11.15 23.87
C SER A 314 -2.95 -10.48 24.82
N SER A 315 -2.52 -9.42 25.53
CA SER A 315 -3.38 -8.73 26.49
C SER A 315 -4.33 -7.74 25.80
N THR A 316 -5.49 -7.55 26.38
CA THR A 316 -6.44 -6.52 25.95
C THR A 316 -5.81 -5.12 25.96
N ILE A 317 -4.96 -4.84 26.95
CA ILE A 317 -4.26 -3.56 27.10
C ILE A 317 -3.30 -3.30 25.94
N ASP A 318 -2.49 -4.29 25.55
CA ASP A 318 -1.55 -4.15 24.44
C ASP A 318 -2.29 -3.91 23.12
N ARG A 319 -3.43 -4.57 22.94
CA ARG A 319 -4.30 -4.38 21.78
C ARG A 319 -4.92 -2.98 21.73
N GLU A 320 -5.36 -2.45 22.88
CA GLU A 320 -5.82 -1.06 23.00
C GLU A 320 -4.68 -0.09 22.66
N ILE A 321 -3.48 -0.30 23.22
CA ILE A 321 -2.30 0.54 22.95
C ILE A 321 -1.98 0.55 21.46
N PHE A 322 -1.94 -0.61 20.80
CA PHE A 322 -1.67 -0.71 19.37
C PHE A 322 -2.65 0.15 18.54
N HIS A 323 -3.94 0.00 18.79
CA HIS A 323 -4.97 0.72 18.05
C HIS A 323 -4.93 2.23 18.32
N TYR A 324 -4.71 2.63 19.57
CA TYR A 324 -4.62 4.05 19.95
C TYR A 324 -3.35 4.72 19.41
N LEU A 325 -2.21 4.02 19.44
CA LEU A 325 -0.98 4.48 18.79
C LEU A 325 -1.21 4.73 17.30
N GLY A 326 -1.77 3.73 16.59
CA GLY A 326 -2.06 3.85 15.16
C GLY A 326 -2.98 5.03 14.84
N PHE A 327 -4.04 5.22 15.63
CA PHE A 327 -4.95 6.36 15.46
C PHE A 327 -4.26 7.71 15.67
N LEU A 328 -3.45 7.85 16.72
CA LEU A 328 -2.75 9.10 17.04
C LEU A 328 -1.71 9.45 15.98
N ILE A 329 -0.95 8.46 15.49
CA ILE A 329 0.04 8.64 14.43
C ILE A 329 -0.64 9.05 13.12
N LEU A 330 -1.72 8.37 12.71
CA LEU A 330 -2.53 8.77 11.54
C LEU A 330 -3.17 10.16 11.72
N SER A 331 -3.36 10.58 12.96
CA SER A 331 -3.85 11.93 13.31
C SER A 331 -2.74 12.97 13.43
N GLY A 332 -1.48 12.62 13.06
CA GLY A 332 -0.34 13.52 12.97
C GLY A 332 0.53 13.62 14.23
N GLU A 333 0.39 12.71 15.20
CA GLU A 333 1.32 12.66 16.32
C GLU A 333 2.63 11.98 15.92
N ARG A 334 3.76 12.46 16.47
CA ARG A 334 5.08 11.91 16.21
C ARG A 334 5.36 10.75 17.15
N ILE A 335 5.92 9.68 16.60
CA ILE A 335 6.24 8.48 17.36
C ILE A 335 7.25 8.75 18.49
N GLY A 336 8.26 9.59 18.28
CA GLY A 336 9.21 9.95 19.32
C GLY A 336 8.54 10.57 20.55
N ARG A 337 7.51 11.43 20.36
CA ARG A 337 6.75 11.99 21.49
C ARG A 337 5.89 10.94 22.21
N LEU A 338 5.42 9.95 21.49
CA LEU A 338 4.66 8.85 22.08
C LEU A 338 5.57 7.92 22.87
N TYR A 339 6.78 7.65 22.36
CA TYR A 339 7.79 6.88 23.07
C TYR A 339 8.29 7.59 24.33
N GLU A 340 8.59 8.90 24.23
CA GLU A 340 8.95 9.70 25.40
C GLU A 340 7.85 9.72 26.47
N ALA A 341 6.58 9.81 26.04
CA ALA A 341 5.44 9.74 26.96
C ALA A 341 5.34 8.37 27.65
N TRP A 342 5.62 7.28 26.95
CA TRP A 342 5.69 5.95 27.53
C TRP A 342 6.81 5.85 28.58
N LYS A 343 8.00 6.37 28.28
CA LYS A 343 9.14 6.37 29.19
C LYS A 343 8.91 7.21 30.45
N LYS A 344 8.52 8.48 30.25
CA LYS A 344 8.51 9.51 31.30
C LYS A 344 7.14 9.61 31.99
N ASP A 345 6.08 9.81 31.24
CA ASP A 345 4.75 10.10 31.79
C ASP A 345 4.08 8.82 32.30
N ALA A 346 4.13 7.76 31.51
CA ALA A 346 3.56 6.46 31.87
C ALA A 346 4.51 5.62 32.75
N GLN A 347 5.76 6.04 32.95
CA GLN A 347 6.76 5.31 33.76
C GLN A 347 6.91 3.84 33.32
N LYS A 348 6.87 3.59 32.02
CA LYS A 348 6.97 2.26 31.41
C LYS A 348 5.88 1.28 31.86
N SER A 349 4.71 1.77 32.31
CA SER A 349 3.53 0.96 32.59
C SER A 349 2.57 0.97 31.41
N ASN A 350 2.18 -0.21 30.93
CA ASN A 350 1.25 -0.36 29.81
C ASN A 350 -0.14 0.23 30.16
N GLU A 351 -0.62 0.05 31.40
CA GLU A 351 -1.89 0.57 31.86
C GLU A 351 -1.89 2.11 31.83
N LYS A 352 -0.88 2.72 32.42
CA LYS A 352 -0.75 4.18 32.44
C LYS A 352 -0.57 4.75 31.03
N PHE A 353 0.15 4.02 30.18
CA PHE A 353 0.36 4.43 28.78
C PHE A 353 -0.95 4.36 27.99
N ARG A 354 -1.70 3.27 28.11
CA ARG A 354 -3.02 3.13 27.53
C ARG A 354 -3.93 4.31 27.92
N ASP A 355 -3.98 4.62 29.23
CA ASP A 355 -4.80 5.73 29.74
C ASP A 355 -4.34 7.08 29.19
N LEU A 356 -3.03 7.30 29.07
CA LEU A 356 -2.47 8.50 28.48
C LEU A 356 -2.83 8.64 26.99
N LEU A 357 -2.74 7.56 26.22
CA LEU A 357 -3.14 7.55 24.80
C LEU A 357 -4.63 7.83 24.66
N PHE A 358 -5.46 7.22 25.50
CA PHE A 358 -6.89 7.45 25.57
C PHE A 358 -7.21 8.93 25.82
N GLU A 359 -6.59 9.56 26.82
CA GLU A 359 -6.82 10.98 27.13
C GLU A 359 -6.35 11.91 25.98
N ARG A 360 -5.28 11.54 25.27
CA ARG A 360 -4.84 12.28 24.07
C ARG A 360 -5.88 12.19 22.94
N ILE A 361 -6.45 11.01 22.70
CA ILE A 361 -7.54 10.82 21.72
C ILE A 361 -8.77 11.61 22.16
N LYS A 362 -9.16 11.49 23.44
CA LYS A 362 -10.29 12.22 24.01
C LYS A 362 -10.15 13.75 23.82
N LYS A 363 -8.98 14.30 24.15
CA LYS A 363 -8.67 15.72 23.93
C LYS A 363 -8.80 16.14 22.45
N LYS A 364 -8.37 15.28 21.53
CA LYS A 364 -8.38 15.55 20.08
C LYS A 364 -9.76 15.39 19.46
N MET A 365 -10.54 14.42 19.91
CA MET A 365 -11.78 13.99 19.26
C MET A 365 -13.06 14.45 19.96
N SER A 366 -13.00 14.85 21.23
CA SER A 366 -14.18 15.15 22.04
C SER A 366 -15.14 16.16 21.39
N ARG A 367 -14.62 17.26 20.86
CA ARG A 367 -15.44 18.26 20.16
C ARG A 367 -16.05 17.68 18.87
N VAL A 368 -15.23 17.01 18.06
CA VAL A 368 -15.63 16.47 16.76
C VAL A 368 -16.72 15.41 16.93
N ILE A 369 -16.58 14.54 17.94
CA ILE A 369 -17.61 13.54 18.29
C ILE A 369 -18.88 14.20 18.80
N GLY A 370 -18.77 15.24 19.64
CA GLY A 370 -19.93 15.99 20.14
C GLY A 370 -20.75 16.66 19.04
N GLU A 371 -20.08 17.16 18.00
CA GLU A 371 -20.68 17.85 16.86
C GLU A 371 -21.02 16.91 15.68
N MET A 372 -20.81 15.57 15.80
CA MET A 372 -20.87 14.65 14.66
C MET A 372 -22.23 14.65 13.92
N GLY A 373 -23.33 14.95 14.59
CA GLY A 373 -24.66 15.04 13.98
C GLY A 373 -24.81 16.17 12.97
N SER A 374 -24.00 17.23 13.09
CA SER A 374 -23.99 18.40 12.19
C SER A 374 -22.97 18.27 11.05
N LEU A 375 -22.03 17.30 11.13
CA LEU A 375 -21.00 17.13 10.12
C LEU A 375 -21.60 16.55 8.83
N LYS A 376 -21.22 17.13 7.69
CA LYS A 376 -21.69 16.69 6.37
C LYS A 376 -20.51 16.26 5.49
N TYR A 377 -20.79 15.32 4.61
CA TYR A 377 -19.79 14.70 3.71
C TYR A 377 -18.95 15.71 2.93
N PHE A 378 -19.57 16.77 2.37
CA PHE A 378 -18.83 17.71 1.52
C PHE A 378 -17.90 18.64 2.30
N ASP A 379 -18.30 19.02 3.52
CA ASP A 379 -17.63 20.07 4.28
C ASP A 379 -16.66 19.53 5.34
N SER A 380 -16.87 18.27 5.78
CA SER A 380 -16.21 17.72 6.97
C SER A 380 -15.62 16.32 6.74
N LYS A 381 -15.16 16.01 5.51
CA LYS A 381 -14.57 14.69 5.18
C LYS A 381 -13.47 14.25 6.13
N PRO A 382 -12.47 15.09 6.48
CA PRO A 382 -11.39 14.67 7.36
C PRO A 382 -11.87 14.28 8.77
N GLU A 383 -12.85 15.00 9.29
CA GLU A 383 -13.45 14.75 10.61
C GLU A 383 -14.26 13.46 10.60
N LEU A 384 -15.12 13.28 9.59
CA LEU A 384 -15.92 12.08 9.38
C LEU A 384 -15.03 10.83 9.22
N MET A 385 -13.93 10.94 8.45
CA MET A 385 -12.93 9.87 8.33
C MET A 385 -12.36 9.47 9.69
N LYS A 386 -11.97 10.45 10.52
CA LYS A 386 -11.41 10.18 11.85
C LYS A 386 -12.41 9.52 12.79
N ILE A 387 -13.68 9.99 12.77
CA ILE A 387 -14.75 9.39 13.59
C ILE A 387 -14.98 7.93 13.17
N LEU A 388 -15.14 7.67 11.87
CA LEU A 388 -15.38 6.32 11.38
C LEU A 388 -14.16 5.40 11.55
N LEU A 389 -12.95 5.93 11.44
CA LEU A 389 -11.74 5.17 11.78
C LEU A 389 -11.76 4.79 13.26
N LEU A 390 -11.94 5.77 14.16
CA LEU A 390 -11.98 5.51 15.59
C LEU A 390 -13.12 4.54 15.96
N PHE A 391 -14.27 4.65 15.32
CA PHE A 391 -15.38 3.72 15.51
C PHE A 391 -15.00 2.29 15.11
N ASN A 392 -14.32 2.09 13.97
CA ASN A 392 -13.84 0.78 13.54
C ASN A 392 -12.81 0.19 14.52
N LEU A 393 -11.87 1.02 15.02
CA LEU A 393 -10.87 0.59 15.99
C LEU A 393 -11.52 0.16 17.31
N GLU A 394 -12.42 0.99 17.84
CA GLU A 394 -13.16 0.69 19.07
C GLU A 394 -14.05 -0.54 18.93
N TYR A 395 -14.66 -0.70 17.76
CA TYR A 395 -15.46 -1.88 17.48
C TYR A 395 -14.61 -3.16 17.54
N LEU A 396 -13.40 -3.14 16.97
CA LEU A 396 -12.46 -4.26 17.06
C LEU A 396 -12.00 -4.52 18.49
N ILE A 397 -11.69 -3.46 19.24
CA ILE A 397 -11.25 -3.57 20.64
C ILE A 397 -12.33 -4.23 21.52
N THR A 398 -13.61 -3.90 21.30
CA THR A 398 -14.73 -4.42 22.09
C THR A 398 -15.13 -5.85 21.74
N GLN A 399 -14.61 -6.43 20.66
CA GLN A 399 -14.85 -7.84 20.31
C GLN A 399 -13.92 -8.77 21.11
N GLU A 400 -14.34 -9.18 22.30
CA GLU A 400 -13.55 -10.03 23.20
C GLU A 400 -13.14 -11.38 22.59
N SER A 401 -13.92 -11.90 21.64
CA SER A 401 -13.64 -13.18 20.96
C SER A 401 -12.69 -13.07 19.76
N SER A 402 -12.31 -11.87 19.36
CA SER A 402 -11.47 -11.62 18.19
C SER A 402 -10.09 -11.12 18.60
N ASN A 403 -9.03 -11.79 18.14
CA ASN A 403 -7.66 -11.31 18.24
C ASN A 403 -7.24 -10.50 17.00
N GLU A 404 -8.20 -9.94 16.27
CA GLU A 404 -7.91 -9.13 15.09
C GLU A 404 -7.31 -7.77 15.46
N TYR A 405 -6.27 -7.40 14.72
CA TYR A 405 -5.66 -6.07 14.73
C TYR A 405 -6.07 -5.32 13.47
N PHE A 406 -6.31 -4.01 13.60
CA PHE A 406 -6.64 -3.18 12.45
C PHE A 406 -5.46 -3.10 11.48
N LYS A 407 -5.71 -3.29 10.19
CA LYS A 407 -4.69 -3.32 9.14
C LYS A 407 -4.31 -1.90 8.69
N PHE A 408 -3.55 -1.19 9.53
CA PHE A 408 -3.13 0.20 9.26
C PHE A 408 -2.35 0.36 7.95
N ASN A 409 -1.55 -0.63 7.57
CA ASN A 409 -0.83 -0.67 6.30
C ASN A 409 -1.79 -0.53 5.12
N ARG A 410 -2.85 -1.33 5.08
CA ARG A 410 -3.82 -1.31 4.00
C ARG A 410 -4.64 -0.02 4.01
N PHE A 411 -4.92 0.53 5.19
CA PHE A 411 -5.59 1.81 5.30
C PHE A 411 -4.80 2.97 4.64
N GLN A 412 -3.48 2.91 4.66
CA GLN A 412 -2.64 3.93 4.02
C GLN A 412 -2.39 3.67 2.54
N LEU A 413 -2.11 2.41 2.16
CA LEU A 413 -1.76 2.02 0.79
C LEU A 413 -2.95 2.07 -0.18
N GLU A 414 -4.14 1.72 0.29
CA GLU A 414 -5.31 1.53 -0.56
C GLU A 414 -6.15 2.81 -0.73
N GLU A 415 -5.65 3.97 -0.30
CA GLU A 415 -6.35 5.27 -0.40
C GLU A 415 -7.82 5.19 0.06
N TRP A 416 -8.01 4.96 1.34
CA TRP A 416 -9.35 4.82 1.91
C TRP A 416 -10.18 6.10 1.81
N SER A 417 -11.47 5.91 1.57
CA SER A 417 -12.44 6.97 1.34
C SER A 417 -13.75 6.70 2.09
N LEU A 418 -14.55 7.75 2.21
CA LEU A 418 -15.93 7.65 2.68
C LEU A 418 -16.80 7.11 1.54
N GLU A 419 -17.61 6.11 1.85
CA GLU A 419 -18.64 5.57 0.97
C GLU A 419 -20.02 5.77 1.57
N HIS A 420 -21.00 6.14 0.73
CA HIS A 420 -22.39 6.21 1.13
C HIS A 420 -23.00 4.80 1.19
N VAL A 421 -23.57 4.45 2.33
CA VAL A 421 -24.26 3.16 2.52
C VAL A 421 -25.45 3.10 1.58
N TYR A 422 -26.28 4.13 1.58
CA TYR A 422 -27.29 4.35 0.56
C TYR A 422 -26.77 5.32 -0.50
N ALA A 423 -26.98 5.00 -1.78
CA ALA A 423 -26.41 5.76 -2.89
C ALA A 423 -26.88 7.22 -2.90
N GLN A 424 -25.92 8.12 -3.14
CA GLN A 424 -26.11 9.57 -3.09
C GLN A 424 -26.76 10.14 -4.37
N ASN A 425 -26.92 9.35 -5.44
CA ASN A 425 -26.98 9.95 -6.77
C ASN A 425 -28.13 9.44 -7.62
N SER A 426 -29.00 10.34 -8.03
CA SER A 426 -29.89 10.22 -9.17
C SER A 426 -29.18 9.87 -10.49
N LYS A 427 -27.85 10.07 -10.60
CA LYS A 427 -27.08 9.66 -11.78
C LYS A 427 -27.15 8.17 -12.07
N SER A 428 -27.31 7.31 -11.06
CA SER A 428 -27.41 5.87 -11.28
C SER A 428 -28.73 5.49 -11.95
N ILE A 429 -29.84 6.10 -11.52
CA ILE A 429 -31.14 5.86 -12.14
C ILE A 429 -31.20 6.50 -13.52
N LYS A 430 -30.68 7.71 -13.69
CA LYS A 430 -30.53 8.34 -15.01
C LYS A 430 -29.72 7.47 -15.96
N THR A 431 -28.56 6.96 -15.52
CA THR A 431 -27.72 6.04 -16.32
C THR A 431 -28.42 4.70 -16.58
N ALA A 432 -29.19 4.18 -15.63
CA ALA A 432 -29.98 2.95 -15.84
C ALA A 432 -31.07 3.15 -16.89
N ILE A 433 -31.79 4.25 -16.81
CA ILE A 433 -32.80 4.65 -17.81
C ILE A 433 -32.15 4.88 -19.18
N GLU A 434 -31.02 5.60 -19.24
CA GLU A 434 -30.26 5.82 -20.46
C GLU A 434 -29.83 4.49 -21.12
N ASN A 435 -29.38 3.54 -20.33
CA ASN A 435 -28.99 2.21 -20.83
C ASN A 435 -30.16 1.40 -21.33
N GLU A 436 -31.29 1.43 -20.63
CA GLU A 436 -32.50 0.73 -21.02
C GLU A 436 -33.08 1.28 -22.33
N VAL A 437 -33.18 2.60 -22.43
CA VAL A 437 -33.58 3.30 -23.67
C VAL A 437 -32.61 2.97 -24.82
N ARG A 438 -31.32 2.92 -24.54
CA ARG A 438 -30.30 2.56 -25.54
C ARG A 438 -30.49 1.13 -26.06
N VAL A 439 -30.73 0.16 -25.18
CA VAL A 439 -30.92 -1.25 -25.55
C VAL A 439 -32.15 -1.38 -26.46
N LEU A 440 -33.28 -0.78 -26.06
CA LEU A 440 -34.53 -0.82 -26.83
C LEU A 440 -34.38 -0.19 -28.20
N LEU A 441 -33.76 0.98 -28.28
CA LEU A 441 -33.49 1.66 -29.54
C LEU A 441 -32.53 0.85 -30.45
N GLN A 442 -31.55 0.14 -29.87
CA GLN A 442 -30.65 -0.73 -30.65
C GLN A 442 -31.33 -2.02 -31.13
N GLU A 443 -32.23 -2.60 -30.34
CA GLU A 443 -33.03 -3.79 -30.74
C GLU A 443 -33.96 -3.46 -31.88
N THR A 444 -34.62 -2.31 -31.82
CA THR A 444 -35.49 -1.82 -32.91
C THR A 444 -34.72 -1.57 -34.20
N LEU A 445 -33.50 -1.00 -34.10
CA LEU A 445 -32.61 -0.80 -35.24
C LEU A 445 -32.17 -2.13 -35.88
N LYS A 446 -31.97 -3.18 -35.10
CA LYS A 446 -31.59 -4.49 -35.64
C LYS A 446 -32.72 -5.18 -36.37
N SER A 447 -33.96 -4.89 -36.04
CA SER A 447 -35.14 -5.45 -36.70
C SER A 447 -35.47 -4.83 -38.09
N HIS A 448 -34.91 -3.63 -38.36
CA HIS A 448 -35.10 -2.87 -39.60
C HIS A 448 -33.88 -2.95 -40.55
N LYS A 449 -33.13 -4.06 -40.54
CA LYS A 449 -31.92 -4.25 -41.35
C LYS A 449 -32.18 -4.43 -42.84
N ASP A 450 -32.10 -3.36 -43.61
CA ASP A 450 -31.83 -3.46 -45.08
C ASP A 450 -30.90 -2.33 -45.62
N ASP A 451 -30.47 -1.33 -44.83
CA ASP A 451 -29.63 -0.27 -45.34
C ASP A 451 -28.53 0.20 -44.35
N LYS A 452 -27.28 -0.19 -44.63
CA LYS A 452 -26.09 0.11 -43.79
C LYS A 452 -25.75 1.61 -43.65
N SER A 453 -26.17 2.45 -44.57
CA SER A 453 -25.86 3.88 -44.53
C SER A 453 -26.78 4.66 -43.59
N HIS A 454 -27.97 4.15 -43.35
CA HIS A 454 -28.95 4.72 -42.41
C HIS A 454 -28.59 4.41 -40.93
N ASP A 455 -27.90 3.29 -40.68
CA ASP A 455 -27.57 2.76 -39.38
C ASP A 455 -26.52 3.62 -38.62
N GLU A 456 -25.56 4.22 -39.34
CA GLU A 456 -24.49 5.06 -38.77
C GLU A 456 -25.00 6.46 -38.37
N ALA A 457 -25.84 7.05 -39.20
CA ALA A 457 -26.43 8.36 -38.94
C ALA A 457 -27.43 8.31 -37.77
N LEU A 458 -28.23 7.24 -37.69
CA LEU A 458 -29.20 7.03 -36.62
C LEU A 458 -28.51 6.67 -35.30
N SER A 459 -27.45 5.86 -35.32
CA SER A 459 -26.60 5.58 -34.17
C SER A 459 -25.98 6.86 -33.57
N LYS A 460 -25.58 7.82 -34.43
CA LYS A 460 -25.05 9.11 -34.01
C LYS A 460 -26.12 10.01 -33.39
N LYS A 461 -27.35 10.01 -33.95
CA LYS A 461 -28.49 10.73 -33.38
C LYS A 461 -28.93 10.16 -32.03
N ILE A 462 -28.99 8.85 -31.88
CA ILE A 462 -29.29 8.18 -30.63
C ILE A 462 -28.24 8.51 -29.57
N LYS A 463 -26.93 8.50 -29.90
CA LYS A 463 -25.87 8.91 -28.97
C LYS A 463 -25.99 10.36 -28.57
N ALA A 464 -26.39 11.25 -29.45
CA ALA A 464 -26.60 12.68 -29.13
C ALA A 464 -27.83 12.85 -28.21
N PHE A 465 -28.91 12.17 -28.49
CA PHE A 465 -30.12 12.17 -27.65
C PHE A 465 -29.87 11.61 -26.25
N LEU A 466 -29.13 10.50 -26.15
CA LEU A 466 -28.77 9.87 -24.87
C LEU A 466 -27.79 10.70 -24.03
N LYS A 467 -27.12 11.68 -24.61
CA LYS A 467 -26.17 12.54 -23.89
C LYS A 467 -26.88 13.57 -22.99
N ASP A 468 -28.04 14.04 -23.43
CA ASP A 468 -28.85 15.04 -22.72
C ASP A 468 -30.32 14.61 -22.72
N ILE A 469 -30.62 13.45 -22.05
CA ILE A 469 -32.00 13.01 -21.92
C ILE A 469 -32.80 14.03 -21.11
N ASP A 470 -33.76 14.62 -21.80
CA ASP A 470 -34.79 15.48 -21.18
C ASP A 470 -36.04 14.62 -20.95
N PHE A 471 -36.35 14.34 -19.69
CA PHE A 471 -37.52 13.54 -19.30
C PHE A 471 -38.84 14.23 -19.63
N GLU A 472 -38.87 15.58 -19.74
CA GLU A 472 -40.09 16.34 -20.12
C GLU A 472 -40.41 16.18 -21.61
N ASN A 473 -39.39 15.90 -22.45
CA ASN A 473 -39.52 15.79 -23.90
C ASN A 473 -39.13 14.40 -24.42
N LEU A 474 -39.16 13.36 -23.58
CA LEU A 474 -38.72 12.01 -23.92
C LEU A 474 -39.47 11.46 -25.14
N SER A 475 -40.80 11.55 -25.14
CA SER A 475 -41.68 11.08 -26.23
C SER A 475 -41.43 11.77 -27.55
N SER A 476 -41.37 13.09 -27.54
CA SER A 476 -41.10 13.88 -28.75
C SER A 476 -39.69 13.68 -29.28
N GLY A 477 -38.70 13.46 -28.37
CA GLY A 477 -37.34 13.13 -28.76
C GLY A 477 -37.22 11.77 -29.42
N ILE A 478 -37.90 10.74 -28.89
CA ILE A 478 -37.91 9.38 -29.46
C ILE A 478 -38.67 9.36 -30.79
N ALA A 479 -39.84 10.02 -30.87
CA ALA A 479 -40.59 10.17 -32.11
C ALA A 479 -39.80 10.85 -33.20
N GLY A 480 -39.04 11.89 -32.86
CA GLY A 480 -38.12 12.58 -33.77
C GLY A 480 -36.92 11.74 -34.26
N LEU A 481 -36.55 10.69 -33.50
CA LEU A 481 -35.48 9.76 -33.89
C LEU A 481 -35.96 8.64 -34.83
N CYS A 482 -37.14 8.12 -34.59
CA CYS A 482 -37.63 6.84 -35.19
C CYS A 482 -38.68 7.03 -36.31
N GLY A 483 -39.25 8.27 -36.50
CA GLY A 483 -40.27 8.54 -37.52
C GLY A 483 -41.70 8.20 -37.07
N GLU A 484 -42.69 8.42 -37.97
CA GLU A 484 -44.14 8.32 -37.65
C GLU A 484 -44.63 6.91 -37.30
N ASP A 485 -43.90 5.82 -37.67
CA ASP A 485 -44.26 4.43 -37.39
C ASP A 485 -43.77 3.95 -35.99
N SER A 486 -43.25 4.83 -35.16
CA SER A 486 -42.59 4.50 -33.86
C SER A 486 -43.49 4.59 -32.64
N GLN A 487 -44.80 4.78 -32.78
CA GLN A 487 -45.71 5.01 -31.65
C GLN A 487 -45.70 3.87 -30.63
N SER A 488 -45.66 2.62 -31.09
CA SER A 488 -45.57 1.45 -30.22
C SER A 488 -44.25 1.38 -29.43
N LEU A 489 -43.15 1.80 -30.06
CA LEU A 489 -41.84 1.86 -29.41
C LEU A 489 -41.76 3.01 -28.39
N VAL A 490 -42.37 4.13 -28.71
CA VAL A 490 -42.47 5.28 -27.78
C VAL A 490 -43.21 4.85 -26.52
N GLU A 491 -44.40 4.21 -26.69
CA GLU A 491 -45.22 3.71 -25.58
C GLU A 491 -44.48 2.68 -24.73
N GLU A 492 -43.71 1.76 -25.35
CA GLU A 492 -42.90 0.76 -24.64
C GLU A 492 -41.77 1.42 -23.81
N ILE A 493 -41.05 2.36 -24.40
CA ILE A 493 -39.95 3.08 -23.72
C ILE A 493 -40.53 3.92 -22.58
N GLU A 494 -41.58 4.67 -22.81
CA GLU A 494 -42.27 5.45 -21.76
C GLU A 494 -42.75 4.56 -20.61
N GLY A 495 -43.34 3.42 -20.90
CA GLY A 495 -43.79 2.46 -19.90
C GLY A 495 -42.63 1.95 -19.04
N LYS A 496 -41.47 1.63 -19.66
CA LYS A 496 -40.28 1.15 -18.93
C LYS A 496 -39.63 2.27 -18.12
N VAL A 497 -39.53 3.47 -18.67
CA VAL A 497 -39.00 4.63 -17.95
C VAL A 497 -39.89 5.00 -16.77
N ALA A 498 -41.19 5.05 -16.97
CA ALA A 498 -42.15 5.32 -15.88
C ALA A 498 -42.08 4.26 -14.78
N HIS A 499 -41.93 2.98 -15.14
CA HIS A 499 -41.77 1.88 -14.19
C HIS A 499 -40.47 2.08 -13.34
N ARG A 500 -39.36 2.42 -13.99
CA ARG A 500 -38.09 2.67 -13.29
C ARG A 500 -38.14 3.90 -12.37
N LEU A 501 -38.77 4.96 -12.83
CA LEU A 501 -38.97 6.15 -12.00
C LEU A 501 -39.89 5.84 -10.82
N GLN A 502 -40.96 5.05 -11.03
CA GLN A 502 -41.83 4.62 -9.95
C GLN A 502 -41.06 3.82 -8.89
N GLU A 503 -40.31 2.78 -9.32
CA GLU A 503 -39.49 1.97 -8.41
C GLU A 503 -38.52 2.85 -7.59
N TRP A 504 -37.87 3.82 -8.26
CA TRP A 504 -36.95 4.71 -7.59
C TRP A 504 -37.66 5.67 -6.62
N PHE A 505 -38.79 6.26 -7.00
CA PHE A 505 -39.56 7.13 -6.11
C PHE A 505 -40.14 6.36 -4.92
N GLU A 506 -40.58 5.12 -5.11
CA GLU A 506 -41.01 4.26 -4.01
C GLU A 506 -39.85 3.97 -3.04
N GLU A 507 -38.67 3.68 -3.56
CA GLU A 507 -37.45 3.51 -2.77
C GLU A 507 -37.10 4.81 -2.01
N VAL A 508 -37.12 5.95 -2.68
CA VAL A 508 -36.88 7.26 -2.06
C VAL A 508 -37.87 7.54 -0.93
N LEU A 509 -39.16 7.26 -1.12
CA LEU A 509 -40.15 7.43 -0.07
C LEU A 509 -39.85 6.64 1.19
N VAL A 510 -39.41 5.38 1.05
CA VAL A 510 -39.00 4.55 2.19
C VAL A 510 -37.85 5.20 2.96
N HIS A 511 -36.93 5.88 2.26
CA HIS A 511 -35.82 6.58 2.88
C HIS A 511 -36.22 7.94 3.48
N MET A 512 -37.30 8.53 3.01
CA MET A 512 -37.89 9.76 3.53
C MET A 512 -38.93 9.55 4.65
N ASP A 513 -39.34 8.31 4.88
CA ASP A 513 -40.36 7.99 5.88
C ASP A 513 -39.95 8.48 7.26
N THR A 514 -40.84 9.27 7.84
CA THR A 514 -40.61 9.98 9.10
C THR A 514 -41.28 9.30 10.30
N GLY A 515 -41.84 8.12 10.12
CA GLY A 515 -42.62 7.44 11.15
C GLY A 515 -43.91 8.24 11.46
N ASP A 516 -44.24 8.36 12.74
CA ASP A 516 -45.46 9.06 13.20
C ASP A 516 -45.49 10.58 12.99
N LYS A 517 -44.49 11.16 12.31
CA LYS A 517 -44.45 12.60 12.00
C LYS A 517 -45.05 12.87 10.61
N GLN A 518 -45.66 14.04 10.47
CA GLN A 518 -46.25 14.52 9.23
C GLN A 518 -45.25 14.42 8.06
N ASP A 519 -45.68 13.84 6.92
CA ASP A 519 -44.86 13.73 5.71
C ASP A 519 -44.26 15.10 5.31
N SER A 520 -43.01 15.08 4.85
CA SER A 520 -42.42 16.28 4.29
C SER A 520 -43.16 16.70 3.01
N PRO A 521 -43.16 18.01 2.66
CA PRO A 521 -43.81 18.46 1.42
C PRO A 521 -43.34 17.72 0.18
N LEU A 522 -42.06 17.32 0.14
CA LEU A 522 -41.50 16.55 -0.95
C LEU A 522 -42.00 15.10 -0.95
N ALA A 523 -42.11 14.45 0.21
CA ALA A 523 -42.69 13.11 0.32
C ALA A 523 -44.16 13.09 -0.17
N VAL A 524 -44.95 14.11 0.15
CA VAL A 524 -46.31 14.25 -0.36
C VAL A 524 -46.35 14.35 -1.89
N LYS A 525 -45.45 15.17 -2.48
CA LYS A 525 -45.34 15.28 -3.94
C LYS A 525 -45.01 13.94 -4.58
N ILE A 526 -44.03 13.20 -4.04
CA ILE A 526 -43.66 11.88 -4.53
C ILE A 526 -44.81 10.89 -4.44
N LYS A 527 -45.51 10.83 -3.30
CA LYS A 527 -46.70 9.96 -3.13
C LYS A 527 -47.78 10.29 -4.17
N THR A 528 -47.98 11.58 -4.43
CA THR A 528 -48.95 12.03 -5.44
C THR A 528 -48.54 11.64 -6.85
N ALA A 529 -47.25 11.80 -7.19
CA ALA A 529 -46.70 11.40 -8.48
C ALA A 529 -46.83 9.87 -8.73
N ILE A 530 -46.54 9.06 -7.73
CA ILE A 530 -46.71 7.60 -7.79
C ILE A 530 -48.21 7.24 -8.00
N ALA A 531 -49.11 7.84 -7.23
CA ALA A 531 -50.53 7.55 -7.32
C ALA A 531 -51.11 7.91 -8.69
N ASN A 532 -50.65 9.02 -9.26
CA ASN A 532 -51.12 9.51 -10.57
C ASN A 532 -50.32 8.94 -11.75
N LYS A 533 -49.21 8.22 -11.50
CA LYS A 533 -48.25 7.79 -12.51
C LYS A 533 -47.70 8.96 -13.34
N ASP A 534 -47.57 10.13 -12.71
CA ASP A 534 -47.10 11.36 -13.33
C ASP A 534 -45.70 11.70 -12.79
N PHE A 535 -44.68 11.35 -13.54
CA PHE A 535 -43.28 11.48 -13.14
C PHE A 535 -42.63 12.64 -13.90
N ASP A 536 -42.72 13.83 -13.32
CA ASP A 536 -42.15 15.08 -13.84
C ASP A 536 -40.62 15.15 -13.56
N GLY A 537 -39.86 15.59 -14.54
CA GLY A 537 -38.42 15.84 -14.43
C GLY A 537 -38.05 16.85 -13.34
N ARG A 538 -38.91 17.81 -13.05
CA ARG A 538 -38.73 18.77 -11.96
C ARG A 538 -38.79 18.12 -10.57
N LEU A 539 -39.68 17.13 -10.40
CA LEU A 539 -39.75 16.36 -9.17
C LEU A 539 -38.45 15.54 -8.98
N PHE A 540 -37.92 14.98 -10.06
CA PHE A 540 -36.65 14.29 -10.04
C PHE A 540 -35.51 15.20 -9.57
N ASP A 541 -35.41 16.41 -10.13
CA ASP A 541 -34.38 17.39 -9.75
C ASP A 541 -34.56 17.92 -8.33
N GLU A 542 -35.81 18.06 -7.84
CA GLU A 542 -36.11 18.44 -6.48
C GLU A 542 -35.66 17.38 -5.48
N VAL A 543 -35.91 16.08 -5.79
CA VAL A 543 -35.46 14.95 -4.99
C VAL A 543 -33.92 14.87 -5.01
N ASP A 544 -33.26 15.00 -6.17
CA ASP A 544 -31.82 14.97 -6.29
C ASP A 544 -31.16 16.09 -5.46
N ARG A 545 -31.76 17.27 -5.42
CA ARG A 545 -31.28 18.37 -4.60
C ARG A 545 -31.42 18.08 -3.12
N ASP A 546 -32.56 17.53 -2.66
CA ASP A 546 -32.75 17.13 -1.28
C ASP A 546 -31.74 16.08 -0.83
N PHE A 547 -31.39 15.13 -1.72
CA PHE A 547 -30.32 14.17 -1.48
C PHE A 547 -28.94 14.83 -1.30
N ARG A 548 -28.63 15.87 -2.07
CA ARG A 548 -27.33 16.58 -1.98
C ARG A 548 -27.23 17.46 -0.74
N GLU A 549 -28.32 18.06 -0.31
CA GLU A 549 -28.37 19.06 0.76
C GLU A 549 -28.88 18.49 2.09
N GLY A 550 -29.55 17.35 2.06
CA GLY A 550 -30.28 16.75 3.19
C GLY A 550 -29.45 15.82 4.10
N ASN A 551 -30.15 15.02 4.90
CA ASN A 551 -29.59 14.13 5.93
C ASN A 551 -28.83 12.92 5.37
N PHE A 552 -28.81 12.70 4.05
CA PHE A 552 -28.05 11.65 3.40
C PHE A 552 -26.54 11.88 3.46
N GLN A 553 -26.11 13.12 3.76
CA GLN A 553 -24.71 13.50 3.89
C GLN A 553 -24.15 13.29 5.29
N ASN A 554 -24.97 12.85 6.25
CA ASN A 554 -24.58 12.67 7.64
C ASN A 554 -23.86 11.33 7.85
N ILE A 555 -23.12 11.24 8.96
CA ILE A 555 -22.32 10.07 9.32
C ILE A 555 -23.12 8.76 9.36
N GLY A 556 -24.41 8.81 9.69
CA GLY A 556 -25.30 7.64 9.69
C GLY A 556 -25.49 6.98 8.32
N ASN A 557 -25.14 7.67 7.24
CA ASN A 557 -25.15 7.13 5.88
C ASN A 557 -23.75 6.91 5.31
N LEU A 558 -22.69 6.97 6.13
CA LEU A 558 -21.30 6.93 5.66
C LEU A 558 -20.55 5.78 6.30
N THR A 559 -19.66 5.17 5.54
CA THR A 559 -18.74 4.13 6.01
C THR A 559 -17.38 4.25 5.34
N LEU A 560 -16.41 3.43 5.76
CA LEU A 560 -15.05 3.43 5.23
C LEU A 560 -14.85 2.27 4.25
N LEU A 561 -14.34 2.59 3.05
CA LEU A 561 -13.88 1.62 2.07
C LEU A 561 -12.60 2.10 1.37
N ASP A 562 -11.79 1.16 0.91
CA ASP A 562 -10.69 1.47 -0.01
C ASP A 562 -11.23 1.97 -1.36
N ARG A 563 -10.47 2.81 -2.04
CA ARG A 563 -10.87 3.43 -3.31
C ARG A 563 -11.26 2.42 -4.40
N SER A 564 -10.55 1.30 -4.46
CA SER A 564 -10.81 0.25 -5.44
C SER A 564 -12.13 -0.46 -5.18
N SER A 565 -12.42 -0.79 -3.92
CA SER A 565 -13.70 -1.37 -3.50
C SER A 565 -14.84 -0.36 -3.68
N ASN A 566 -14.61 0.90 -3.32
CA ASN A 566 -15.56 2.00 -3.51
C ASN A 566 -15.94 2.16 -5.00
N SER A 567 -14.96 2.14 -5.91
CA SER A 567 -15.21 2.22 -7.35
C SER A 567 -16.04 1.03 -7.90
N LYS A 568 -15.88 -0.17 -7.32
CA LYS A 568 -16.63 -1.36 -7.72
C LYS A 568 -18.08 -1.36 -7.24
N ILE A 569 -18.33 -0.74 -6.10
CA ILE A 569 -19.66 -0.60 -5.52
C ILE A 569 -20.40 0.56 -6.19
N GLY A 570 -19.71 1.68 -6.41
CA GLY A 570 -20.23 2.85 -7.11
C GLY A 570 -21.60 3.30 -6.58
N ASN A 571 -22.48 3.62 -7.50
CA ASN A 571 -23.82 4.10 -7.19
C ASN A 571 -24.89 2.97 -7.21
N LEU A 572 -24.50 1.74 -6.88
CA LEU A 572 -25.44 0.64 -6.78
C LEU A 572 -26.48 0.90 -5.69
N ILE A 573 -27.68 0.33 -5.85
CA ILE A 573 -28.72 0.29 -4.80
C ILE A 573 -28.22 -0.52 -3.60
N PHE A 574 -28.80 -0.28 -2.42
CA PHE A 574 -28.32 -0.86 -1.16
C PHE A 574 -28.20 -2.39 -1.18
N SER A 575 -29.21 -3.10 -1.69
CA SER A 575 -29.18 -4.58 -1.80
C SER A 575 -27.98 -5.07 -2.62
N LYS A 576 -27.70 -4.42 -3.75
CA LYS A 576 -26.56 -4.77 -4.62
C LYS A 576 -25.22 -4.38 -4.01
N LYS A 577 -25.16 -3.24 -3.28
CA LYS A 577 -23.98 -2.89 -2.49
C LYS A 577 -23.68 -3.96 -1.44
N ARG A 578 -24.70 -4.44 -0.72
CA ARG A 578 -24.56 -5.49 0.29
C ARG A 578 -24.00 -6.78 -0.31
N GLU A 579 -24.60 -7.28 -1.39
CA GLU A 579 -24.11 -8.45 -2.12
C GLU A 579 -22.63 -8.30 -2.50
N LYS A 580 -22.27 -7.12 -3.03
CA LYS A 580 -20.90 -6.83 -3.47
C LYS A 580 -19.92 -6.72 -2.32
N ILE A 581 -20.32 -6.15 -1.19
CA ILE A 581 -19.51 -6.09 0.05
C ILE A 581 -19.23 -7.50 0.57
N GLU A 582 -20.22 -8.40 0.56
CA GLU A 582 -20.04 -9.79 0.95
C GLU A 582 -19.08 -10.52 0.00
N GLU A 583 -19.23 -10.32 -1.32
CA GLU A 583 -18.34 -10.89 -2.33
C GLU A 583 -16.90 -10.43 -2.13
N LEU A 584 -16.68 -9.10 -1.98
CA LEU A 584 -15.37 -8.52 -1.75
C LEU A 584 -14.74 -9.00 -0.42
N GLY A 585 -15.57 -9.17 0.62
CA GLY A 585 -15.12 -9.66 1.93
C GLY A 585 -14.74 -11.14 1.96
N ARG A 586 -15.20 -11.96 1.00
CA ARG A 586 -14.76 -13.36 0.81
C ARG A 586 -13.45 -13.47 0.03
N GLY A 587 -13.07 -12.41 -0.68
CA GLY A 587 -11.82 -12.32 -1.43
C GLY A 587 -10.67 -11.76 -0.59
N GLU A 588 -9.59 -11.35 -1.25
CA GLU A 588 -8.41 -10.76 -0.59
C GLU A 588 -8.61 -9.31 -0.14
N LYS A 589 -9.78 -8.70 -0.42
CA LYS A 589 -10.06 -7.30 -0.07
C LYS A 589 -10.36 -7.13 1.41
N LEU A 590 -9.73 -6.13 2.01
CA LEU A 590 -10.00 -5.76 3.39
C LEU A 590 -11.28 -4.89 3.45
N ILE A 591 -12.36 -5.47 3.94
CA ILE A 591 -13.55 -4.71 4.29
C ILE A 591 -13.58 -4.55 5.82
N PRO A 592 -13.61 -3.32 6.37
CA PRO A 592 -13.66 -3.12 7.82
C PRO A 592 -14.86 -3.81 8.45
N VAL A 593 -14.67 -4.32 9.66
CA VAL A 593 -15.72 -5.10 10.35
C VAL A 593 -16.98 -4.25 10.52
N ALA A 594 -16.85 -3.00 10.96
CA ALA A 594 -18.01 -2.13 11.12
C ALA A 594 -18.70 -1.80 9.78
N THR A 595 -17.95 -1.70 8.67
CA THR A 595 -18.51 -1.53 7.32
C THR A 595 -19.35 -2.74 6.93
N ARG A 596 -18.85 -3.97 7.10
CA ARG A 596 -19.64 -5.19 6.83
C ARG A 596 -20.92 -5.22 7.66
N LYS A 597 -20.82 -4.85 8.94
CA LYS A 597 -21.97 -4.89 9.86
C LYS A 597 -23.05 -3.86 9.52
N VAL A 598 -22.70 -2.67 9.03
CA VAL A 598 -23.70 -1.69 8.62
C VAL A 598 -24.45 -2.17 7.36
N PHE A 599 -23.76 -2.78 6.39
CA PHE A 599 -24.42 -3.38 5.22
C PHE A 599 -25.28 -4.60 5.57
N ASN A 600 -24.91 -5.36 6.60
CA ASN A 600 -25.71 -6.46 7.13
C ASN A 600 -26.81 -6.02 8.11
N LYS A 601 -27.01 -4.70 8.27
CA LYS A 601 -28.01 -4.10 9.17
C LYS A 601 -27.88 -4.56 10.64
N GLU A 602 -26.68 -4.91 11.09
CA GLU A 602 -26.50 -5.39 12.47
C GLU A 602 -26.69 -4.30 13.51
N PHE A 603 -26.53 -3.04 13.13
CA PHE A 603 -26.80 -1.88 13.99
C PHE A 603 -28.29 -1.44 13.98
N SER A 604 -29.09 -1.97 13.06
CA SER A 604 -30.48 -1.59 12.87
C SER A 604 -31.43 -2.26 13.85
N SER A 605 -32.41 -1.52 14.32
CA SER A 605 -33.60 -2.02 15.03
C SER A 605 -34.60 -2.68 14.06
N GLN A 606 -34.58 -2.33 12.76
CA GLN A 606 -35.48 -2.82 11.72
C GLN A 606 -34.80 -3.89 10.85
N LYS A 607 -34.85 -5.15 11.29
CA LYS A 607 -34.24 -6.26 10.58
C LYS A 607 -35.18 -6.96 9.56
N SER A 608 -36.45 -6.57 9.52
CA SER A 608 -37.48 -7.23 8.71
C SER A 608 -37.31 -7.02 7.20
N ASN A 609 -36.68 -5.94 6.78
CA ASN A 609 -36.38 -5.67 5.38
C ASN A 609 -34.87 -5.52 5.14
N PRO A 610 -34.20 -6.62 4.75
CA PRO A 610 -32.75 -6.60 4.60
C PRO A 610 -32.25 -5.85 3.36
N ASP A 611 -33.12 -5.57 2.40
CA ASP A 611 -32.73 -5.02 1.09
C ASP A 611 -32.81 -3.49 0.99
N ILE A 612 -33.36 -2.86 2.03
CA ILE A 612 -33.54 -1.41 2.09
C ILE A 612 -32.81 -0.85 3.31
N PHE A 613 -32.15 0.30 3.13
CA PHE A 613 -31.50 1.05 4.20
C PHE A 613 -32.27 2.34 4.49
N THR A 614 -33.14 2.28 5.50
CA THR A 614 -34.12 3.31 5.83
C THR A 614 -33.49 4.49 6.60
N ARG A 615 -34.30 5.52 6.85
CA ARG A 615 -33.95 6.60 7.76
C ARG A 615 -33.67 6.09 9.18
N GLN A 616 -34.52 5.16 9.68
CA GLN A 616 -34.32 4.57 11.01
C GLN A 616 -32.99 3.82 11.08
N ASP A 617 -32.60 3.09 10.03
CA ASP A 617 -31.29 2.42 9.95
C ASP A 617 -30.12 3.41 10.08
N ARG A 618 -30.23 4.60 9.45
CA ARG A 618 -29.21 5.64 9.54
C ARG A 618 -29.12 6.23 10.95
N GLU A 619 -30.26 6.48 11.59
CA GLU A 619 -30.35 6.98 12.96
C GLU A 619 -29.80 5.96 13.95
N ASP A 620 -30.19 4.69 13.83
CA ASP A 620 -29.69 3.59 14.65
C ASP A 620 -28.16 3.41 14.50
N TYR A 621 -27.65 3.50 13.28
CA TYR A 621 -26.21 3.40 13.02
C TYR A 621 -25.45 4.61 13.60
N GLN A 622 -25.98 5.81 13.44
CA GLN A 622 -25.40 7.01 14.05
C GLN A 622 -25.40 6.90 15.59
N ASP A 623 -26.46 6.37 16.18
CA ASP A 623 -26.54 6.17 17.62
C ASP A 623 -25.59 5.06 18.11
N ALA A 624 -25.37 4.00 17.32
CA ALA A 624 -24.35 3.00 17.60
C ALA A 624 -22.94 3.64 17.63
N ILE A 625 -22.61 4.51 16.67
CA ILE A 625 -21.36 5.28 16.66
C ILE A 625 -21.25 6.16 17.92
N LYS A 626 -22.29 6.92 18.23
CA LYS A 626 -22.31 7.78 19.43
C LYS A 626 -22.11 6.98 20.70
N LYS A 627 -22.84 5.87 20.86
CA LYS A 627 -22.76 5.00 22.03
C LYS A 627 -21.36 4.46 22.26
N LEU A 628 -20.73 3.95 21.20
CA LEU A 628 -19.39 3.37 21.30
C LEU A 628 -18.31 4.42 21.59
N LEU A 629 -18.44 5.62 20.99
CA LEU A 629 -17.47 6.70 21.13
C LEU A 629 -17.76 7.65 22.29
N ARG A 630 -18.85 7.46 23.06
CA ARG A 630 -19.22 8.32 24.19
C ARG A 630 -18.09 8.53 25.19
N LYS A 631 -17.28 7.49 25.46
CA LYS A 631 -16.15 7.55 26.39
C LYS A 631 -15.10 8.62 26.01
N PHE A 632 -15.04 9.05 24.74
CA PHE A 632 -14.14 10.09 24.27
C PHE A 632 -14.76 11.50 24.32
N THR A 633 -15.99 11.66 24.80
CA THR A 633 -16.62 12.97 24.95
C THR A 633 -16.34 13.58 26.31
N LYS A 634 -16.59 14.89 26.49
CA LYS A 634 -16.40 15.57 27.78
C LYS A 634 -17.45 15.20 28.83
N GLU A 635 -18.58 14.63 28.39
CA GLU A 635 -19.73 14.31 29.23
C GLU A 635 -19.66 12.87 29.81
N ALA A 636 -18.56 12.14 29.60
CA ALA A 636 -18.38 10.77 30.07
C ALA A 636 -17.60 10.70 31.39
#